data_b37fae04cff408afce96f7190aff911e
#
_entry.id   b37fae04cff408afce96f7190aff911e
#
_cell.length_a   1.000
_cell.length_b   1.000
_cell.length_c   1.000
_cell.angle_alpha   90.00
_cell.angle_beta   90.00
_cell.angle_gamma   90.00
#
_symmetry.space_group_name_H-M   'P 1'
#
loop_
_entity.id
_entity.type
_entity.pdbx_description
1 polymer ?
#
loop_
_entity_poly.entity_id
_entity_poly.type
_entity_poly.pdbx_seq_one_letter_code
_entity_poly.pdbx_strand_id
1 'polypeptide(L)'
;MSWLDNNLHRRGRFFLGTNSSPVEPEINLIPFIDVLLVVLIFLMISTTFTRYQELAITLPTANGSTSQSEVKQIHIAVSRDGRFAINGKVTDRKQLSDSLNSLNQDSAIQVNIDADAKAPHQAVMSALEAARDANLSNIVFSSQTTKK
;
A
#
# COMPACT_ATOMS: atom_id res chain seq x y z
N MET A 1 15.59 82.98 -57.73
CA MET A 1 14.29 82.83 -57.05
C MET A 1 14.06 81.39 -56.79
N SER A 2 14.50 80.96 -55.70
CA SER A 2 14.18 79.60 -55.27
C SER A 2 13.94 79.65 -53.77
N TRP A 3 12.75 79.82 -53.49
CA TRP A 3 12.28 79.78 -52.13
C TRP A 3 11.44 78.50 -51.87
N LEU A 4 11.86 77.46 -52.54
CA LEU A 4 11.15 76.18 -52.44
C LEU A 4 11.81 75.13 -51.60
N ASP A 5 12.86 75.46 -50.91
CA ASP A 5 13.63 74.42 -50.24
C ASP A 5 13.59 74.42 -48.75
N ASN A 6 12.44 74.71 -48.17
CA ASN A 6 12.41 74.71 -46.77
C ASN A 6 11.35 73.78 -46.18
N ASN A 7 11.09 72.70 -46.85
CA ASN A 7 10.17 71.71 -46.33
C ASN A 7 10.78 70.36 -46.25
N LEU A 8 11.85 70.31 -45.54
CA LEU A 8 12.42 69.04 -45.51
C LEU A 8 12.88 68.64 -44.18
N HIS A 9 12.19 67.63 -43.87
CA HIS A 9 12.68 66.61 -42.99
C HIS A 9 12.62 66.83 -41.47
N ARG A 10 11.43 67.14 -41.06
CA ARG A 10 11.06 66.56 -39.78
C ARG A 10 10.83 65.05 -40.03
N ARG A 11 11.90 64.33 -40.23
CA ARG A 11 11.88 62.92 -40.00
C ARG A 11 11.62 62.73 -38.51
N GLY A 12 10.35 62.58 -38.21
CA GLY A 12 9.96 62.04 -36.93
C GLY A 12 10.67 60.69 -36.78
N ARG A 13 11.73 60.70 -36.00
CA ARG A 13 12.24 59.47 -35.45
C ARG A 13 11.13 58.90 -34.63
N PHE A 14 10.37 58.01 -35.22
CA PHE A 14 9.61 57.09 -34.44
C PHE A 14 10.61 56.27 -33.66
N PHE A 15 10.91 56.67 -32.47
CA PHE A 15 11.44 55.78 -31.47
C PHE A 15 10.35 54.78 -31.17
N LEU A 16 10.35 53.68 -31.91
CA LEU A 16 9.78 52.46 -31.45
C LEU A 16 10.64 52.08 -30.25
N GLY A 17 10.24 52.57 -29.11
CA GLY A 17 10.67 51.99 -27.85
C GLY A 17 10.23 50.56 -27.84
N THR A 18 11.13 49.69 -28.26
CA THR A 18 10.98 48.28 -27.96
C THR A 18 11.09 48.18 -26.43
N ASN A 19 9.95 48.30 -25.78
CA ASN A 19 9.82 47.81 -24.45
C ASN A 19 10.02 46.31 -24.55
N SER A 20 11.23 45.90 -24.63
CA SER A 20 11.58 44.52 -24.27
C SER A 20 11.43 44.45 -22.76
N SER A 21 10.22 44.19 -22.34
CA SER A 21 9.97 43.74 -20.98
C SER A 21 10.92 42.56 -20.77
N PRO A 22 11.70 42.54 -19.70
CA PRO A 22 12.51 41.38 -19.42
C PRO A 22 11.55 40.19 -19.37
N VAL A 23 11.76 39.24 -20.24
CA VAL A 23 11.04 37.98 -20.21
C VAL A 23 11.49 37.31 -18.91
N GLU A 24 10.67 37.43 -17.91
CA GLU A 24 10.89 36.70 -16.66
C GLU A 24 10.92 35.22 -17.01
N PRO A 25 11.90 34.47 -16.55
CA PRO A 25 11.95 33.04 -16.79
C PRO A 25 10.74 32.38 -16.13
N GLU A 26 9.74 32.06 -16.92
CA GLU A 26 8.59 31.31 -16.45
C GLU A 26 9.03 29.86 -16.22
N ILE A 27 8.99 29.44 -14.96
CA ILE A 27 9.28 28.05 -14.62
C ILE A 27 8.03 27.26 -14.99
N ASN A 28 8.16 26.39 -15.98
CA ASN A 28 7.09 25.48 -16.33
C ASN A 28 7.02 24.36 -15.32
N LEU A 29 6.03 24.42 -14.43
CA LEU A 29 5.80 23.44 -13.37
C LEU A 29 5.08 22.18 -13.88
N ILE A 30 4.59 22.17 -15.10
CA ILE A 30 3.79 21.05 -15.64
C ILE A 30 4.58 19.73 -15.60
N PRO A 31 5.82 19.63 -16.12
CA PRO A 31 6.55 18.36 -16.04
C PRO A 31 6.90 17.96 -14.61
N PHE A 32 7.05 18.92 -13.71
CA PHE A 32 7.31 18.64 -12.31
C PHE A 32 6.09 18.02 -11.61
N ILE A 33 4.91 18.60 -11.85
CA ILE A 33 3.64 18.07 -11.32
C ILE A 33 3.37 16.67 -11.88
N ASP A 34 3.67 16.42 -13.14
CA ASP A 34 3.48 15.12 -13.76
C ASP A 34 4.31 14.02 -13.06
N VAL A 35 5.58 14.29 -12.83
CA VAL A 35 6.46 13.36 -12.09
C VAL A 35 5.94 13.12 -10.67
N LEU A 36 5.53 14.17 -9.96
CA LEU A 36 4.97 14.02 -8.62
C LEU A 36 3.70 13.19 -8.62
N LEU A 37 2.83 13.38 -9.59
CA LEU A 37 1.58 12.64 -9.73
C LEU A 37 1.85 11.16 -10.00
N VAL A 38 2.79 10.83 -10.87
CA VAL A 38 3.19 9.43 -11.15
C VAL A 38 3.76 8.78 -9.90
N VAL A 39 4.64 9.47 -9.16
CA VAL A 39 5.19 8.97 -7.90
C VAL A 39 4.09 8.76 -6.87
N LEU A 40 3.14 9.68 -6.76
CA LEU A 40 2.01 9.58 -5.84
C LEU A 40 1.14 8.35 -6.15
N ILE A 41 0.80 8.14 -7.42
CA ILE A 41 0.03 6.97 -7.86
C ILE A 41 0.81 5.68 -7.57
N PHE A 42 2.09 5.67 -7.85
CA PHE A 42 2.95 4.52 -7.56
C PHE A 42 2.97 4.19 -6.06
N LEU A 43 3.13 5.19 -5.20
CA LEU A 43 3.08 4.99 -3.74
C LEU A 43 1.70 4.52 -3.30
N MET A 44 0.63 5.06 -3.88
CA MET A 44 -0.75 4.65 -3.57
C MET A 44 -0.98 3.17 -3.92
N ILE A 45 -0.51 2.73 -5.07
CA ILE A 45 -0.60 1.32 -5.49
C ILE A 45 0.28 0.44 -4.59
N SER A 46 1.48 0.90 -4.26
CA SER A 46 2.42 0.15 -3.41
C SER A 46 1.89 -0.06 -2.00
N THR A 47 1.10 0.86 -1.45
CA THR A 47 0.51 0.74 -0.11
C THR A 47 -0.72 -0.15 -0.07
N THR A 48 -1.32 -0.48 -1.22
CA THR A 48 -2.52 -1.34 -1.28
C THR A 48 -2.25 -2.78 -0.86
N PHE A 49 -0.99 -3.21 -0.80
CA PHE A 49 -0.63 -4.56 -0.36
C PHE A 49 -0.72 -4.80 1.16
N THR A 50 -0.96 -3.78 1.95
CA THR A 50 -0.99 -3.91 3.42
C THR A 50 -2.38 -3.80 4.03
N ARG A 51 -3.44 -3.82 3.24
CA ARG A 51 -4.77 -3.97 3.81
C ARG A 51 -5.04 -5.45 4.14
N TYR A 52 -4.35 -5.93 5.15
CA TYR A 52 -4.98 -6.92 5.99
C TYR A 52 -6.13 -6.19 6.67
N GLN A 53 -7.34 -6.40 6.18
CA GLN A 53 -8.50 -6.05 6.94
C GLN A 53 -8.37 -6.81 8.25
N GLU A 54 -8.04 -6.12 9.32
CA GLU A 54 -8.53 -6.50 10.63
C GLU A 54 -10.05 -6.56 10.45
N LEU A 55 -10.56 -7.73 10.14
CA LEU A 55 -11.93 -8.02 10.41
C LEU A 55 -12.05 -7.90 11.92
N ALA A 56 -12.40 -6.72 12.39
CA ALA A 56 -12.99 -6.56 13.69
C ALA A 56 -14.27 -7.40 13.64
N ILE A 57 -14.12 -8.67 13.98
CA ILE A 57 -15.25 -9.52 14.31
C ILE A 57 -15.76 -8.92 15.60
N THR A 58 -16.74 -8.04 15.50
CA THR A 58 -17.61 -7.72 16.63
C THR A 58 -18.29 -9.02 16.98
N LEU A 59 -17.71 -9.73 17.94
CA LEU A 59 -18.36 -10.81 18.62
C LEU A 59 -19.66 -10.24 19.19
N PRO A 60 -20.84 -10.80 18.84
CA PRO A 60 -22.06 -10.43 19.55
C PRO A 60 -21.81 -10.70 21.03
N THR A 61 -21.88 -9.67 21.83
CA THR A 61 -21.89 -9.80 23.29
C THR A 61 -23.18 -10.49 23.67
N ALA A 62 -23.16 -11.82 23.66
CA ALA A 62 -24.15 -12.59 24.35
C ALA A 62 -23.86 -12.41 25.85
N ASN A 63 -24.70 -11.63 26.51
CA ASN A 63 -24.75 -11.57 27.97
C ASN A 63 -25.11 -12.98 28.52
N GLY A 64 -24.09 -13.74 28.80
CA GLY A 64 -24.17 -15.03 29.41
C GLY A 64 -22.85 -15.31 30.11
N SER A 65 -22.86 -15.17 31.42
CA SER A 65 -21.76 -15.50 32.31
C SER A 65 -21.39 -16.98 32.20
N THR A 66 -20.53 -17.27 31.24
CA THR A 66 -19.70 -18.47 31.26
C THR A 66 -18.30 -18.00 31.00
N SER A 67 -17.41 -18.24 31.91
CA SER A 67 -15.98 -18.04 31.82
C SER A 67 -15.46 -18.83 30.61
N GLN A 68 -15.56 -18.25 29.40
CA GLN A 68 -14.81 -18.73 28.26
C GLN A 68 -13.37 -18.30 28.52
N SER A 69 -12.55 -19.29 28.87
CA SER A 69 -11.10 -19.14 28.75
C SER A 69 -10.84 -18.55 27.37
N GLU A 70 -10.24 -17.34 27.30
CA GLU A 70 -9.83 -16.72 26.07
C GLU A 70 -8.87 -17.66 25.37
N VAL A 71 -9.38 -18.39 24.38
CA VAL A 71 -8.53 -19.21 23.51
C VAL A 71 -7.68 -18.25 22.74
N LYS A 72 -6.40 -18.18 23.03
CA LYS A 72 -5.46 -17.40 22.23
C LYS A 72 -5.53 -17.87 20.77
N GLN A 73 -5.76 -16.97 19.87
CA GLN A 73 -5.85 -17.26 18.45
C GLN A 73 -4.63 -16.69 17.73
N ILE A 74 -4.02 -17.50 16.88
CA ILE A 74 -2.97 -17.09 15.98
C ILE A 74 -3.55 -17.07 14.56
N HIS A 75 -3.47 -15.94 13.88
CA HIS A 75 -3.89 -15.81 12.51
C HIS A 75 -2.70 -15.88 11.56
N ILE A 76 -2.72 -16.85 10.67
CA ILE A 76 -1.74 -16.99 9.57
C ILE A 76 -2.45 -16.64 8.27
N ALA A 77 -2.07 -15.55 7.65
CA ALA A 77 -2.58 -15.17 6.34
C ALA A 77 -1.62 -15.65 5.24
N VAL A 78 -2.17 -16.23 4.18
CA VAL A 78 -1.44 -16.64 2.99
C VAL A 78 -1.96 -15.85 1.81
N SER A 79 -1.10 -15.02 1.23
CA SER A 79 -1.47 -14.19 0.10
C SER A 79 -1.44 -14.96 -1.23
N ARG A 80 -2.04 -14.36 -2.26
CA ARG A 80 -2.01 -14.87 -3.64
C ARG A 80 -0.59 -15.16 -4.16
N ASP A 81 0.38 -14.37 -3.72
CA ASP A 81 1.79 -14.49 -4.14
C ASP A 81 2.57 -15.52 -3.30
N GLY A 82 1.91 -16.20 -2.37
CA GLY A 82 2.54 -17.17 -1.49
C GLY A 82 3.33 -16.56 -0.33
N ARG A 83 3.04 -15.33 0.04
CA ARG A 83 3.63 -14.67 1.23
C ARG A 83 2.84 -15.02 2.47
N PHE A 84 3.52 -15.05 3.60
CA PHE A 84 2.93 -15.35 4.90
C PHE A 84 2.89 -14.10 5.78
N ALA A 85 1.85 -14.00 6.59
CA ALA A 85 1.80 -13.04 7.69
C ALA A 85 1.21 -13.69 8.93
N ILE A 86 1.84 -13.48 10.07
CA ILE A 86 1.37 -13.95 11.38
C ILE A 86 0.87 -12.73 12.15
N ASN A 87 -0.39 -12.75 12.57
CA ASN A 87 -1.03 -11.65 13.29
C ASN A 87 -0.79 -10.27 12.63
N GLY A 88 -0.85 -10.21 11.30
CA GLY A 88 -0.62 -9.00 10.52
C GLY A 88 0.85 -8.64 10.25
N LYS A 89 1.80 -9.38 10.80
CA LYS A 89 3.23 -9.17 10.55
C LYS A 89 3.73 -10.09 9.44
N VAL A 90 4.25 -9.51 8.36
CA VAL A 90 4.82 -10.27 7.25
C VAL A 90 6.01 -11.09 7.74
N THR A 91 6.01 -12.38 7.42
CA THR A 91 7.02 -13.35 7.85
C THR A 91 7.49 -14.16 6.66
N ASP A 92 8.76 -14.47 6.62
CA ASP A 92 9.32 -15.34 5.59
C ASP A 92 9.06 -16.81 5.92
N ARG A 93 8.99 -17.66 4.90
CA ARG A 93 8.75 -19.11 5.06
C ARG A 93 9.71 -19.76 6.06
N LYS A 94 10.98 -19.35 6.05
CA LYS A 94 12.01 -19.89 6.94
C LYS A 94 11.79 -19.52 8.40
N GLN A 95 11.20 -18.36 8.63
CA GLN A 95 10.98 -17.83 9.98
C GLN A 95 9.57 -18.18 10.52
N LEU A 96 8.74 -18.79 9.66
CA LEU A 96 7.35 -19.08 10.01
C LEU A 96 7.25 -20.05 11.21
N SER A 97 7.98 -21.16 11.18
CA SER A 97 8.01 -22.14 12.27
C SER A 97 8.64 -21.57 13.54
N ASP A 98 9.72 -20.82 13.44
CA ASP A 98 10.36 -20.19 14.60
C ASP A 98 9.44 -19.15 15.26
N SER A 99 8.75 -18.37 14.47
CA SER A 99 7.78 -17.40 14.95
C SER A 99 6.57 -18.07 15.63
N LEU A 100 6.10 -19.18 15.07
CA LEU A 100 5.02 -19.96 15.68
C LEU A 100 5.45 -20.63 16.98
N ASN A 101 6.66 -21.18 17.04
CA ASN A 101 7.22 -21.77 18.24
C ASN A 101 7.36 -20.72 19.37
N SER A 102 7.76 -19.50 19.05
CA SER A 102 7.87 -18.42 20.03
C SER A 102 6.52 -17.96 20.58
N LEU A 103 5.45 -18.12 19.81
CA LEU A 103 4.08 -17.78 20.20
C LEU A 103 3.38 -18.94 20.93
N ASN A 104 3.86 -20.17 20.77
CA ASN A 104 3.29 -21.36 21.39
C ASN A 104 3.74 -21.49 22.86
N GLN A 105 3.25 -20.62 23.71
CA GLN A 105 3.51 -20.68 25.16
C GLN A 105 2.41 -21.38 25.95
N ASP A 106 1.25 -21.62 25.34
CA ASP A 106 0.07 -22.18 25.99
C ASP A 106 -0.52 -23.34 25.18
N SER A 107 -0.97 -24.40 25.87
CA SER A 107 -1.48 -25.63 25.25
C SER A 107 -2.83 -25.47 24.51
N ALA A 108 -3.50 -24.34 24.63
CA ALA A 108 -4.84 -24.11 24.09
C ALA A 108 -4.90 -23.00 23.07
N ILE A 109 -3.95 -23.03 22.09
CA ILE A 109 -3.90 -22.03 21.02
C ILE A 109 -4.62 -22.58 19.80
N GLN A 110 -5.52 -21.79 19.24
CA GLN A 110 -6.16 -22.06 17.95
C GLN A 110 -5.42 -21.30 16.85
N VAL A 111 -5.08 -22.00 15.79
CA VAL A 111 -4.45 -21.40 14.59
C VAL A 111 -5.49 -21.29 13.50
N ASN A 112 -5.74 -20.07 13.06
CA ASN A 112 -6.59 -19.79 11.91
C ASN A 112 -5.71 -19.52 10.70
N ILE A 113 -5.78 -20.37 9.68
CA ILE A 113 -5.07 -20.19 8.40
C ILE A 113 -6.04 -19.58 7.41
N ASP A 114 -5.86 -18.31 7.11
CA ASP A 114 -6.64 -17.55 6.15
C ASP A 114 -5.89 -17.50 4.82
N ALA A 115 -6.31 -18.28 3.85
CA ALA A 115 -5.71 -18.32 2.54
C ALA A 115 -6.54 -17.56 1.52
N ASP A 116 -5.89 -16.77 0.65
CA ASP A 116 -6.53 -16.23 -0.55
C ASP A 116 -6.99 -17.41 -1.46
N ALA A 117 -8.15 -17.29 -2.07
CA ALA A 117 -8.68 -18.33 -2.97
C ALA A 117 -7.74 -18.66 -4.14
N LYS A 118 -6.85 -17.72 -4.48
CA LYS A 118 -5.82 -17.90 -5.52
C LYS A 118 -4.42 -18.17 -4.95
N ALA A 119 -4.31 -18.38 -3.64
CA ALA A 119 -3.03 -18.72 -3.03
C ALA A 119 -2.48 -20.05 -3.59
N PRO A 120 -1.16 -20.16 -3.80
CA PRO A 120 -0.57 -21.43 -4.22
C PRO A 120 -0.82 -22.50 -3.16
N HIS A 121 -1.29 -23.66 -3.58
CA HIS A 121 -1.54 -24.78 -2.67
C HIS A 121 -0.30 -25.15 -1.84
N GLN A 122 0.87 -25.08 -2.44
CA GLN A 122 2.13 -25.35 -1.76
C GLN A 122 2.40 -24.37 -0.59
N ALA A 123 2.03 -23.10 -0.74
CA ALA A 123 2.17 -22.12 0.33
C ALA A 123 1.23 -22.43 1.50
N VAL A 124 -0.01 -22.81 1.22
CA VAL A 124 -0.98 -23.23 2.24
C VAL A 124 -0.49 -24.46 3.00
N MET A 125 0.03 -25.46 2.28
CA MET A 125 0.60 -26.66 2.90
C MET A 125 1.81 -26.34 3.76
N SER A 126 2.67 -25.41 3.33
CA SER A 126 3.81 -24.97 4.13
C SER A 126 3.39 -24.27 5.44
N ALA A 127 2.30 -23.51 5.41
CA ALA A 127 1.75 -22.91 6.63
C ALA A 127 1.21 -23.99 7.60
N LEU A 128 0.56 -25.02 7.07
CA LEU A 128 0.07 -26.14 7.82
C LEU A 128 1.22 -26.94 8.48
N GLU A 129 2.26 -27.25 7.71
CA GLU A 129 3.45 -27.93 8.22
C GLU A 129 4.12 -27.15 9.33
N ALA A 130 4.31 -25.84 9.13
CA ALA A 130 4.89 -24.96 10.15
C ALA A 130 4.06 -24.94 11.45
N ALA A 131 2.74 -24.95 11.35
CA ALA A 131 1.87 -25.01 12.52
C ALA A 131 1.98 -26.36 13.25
N ARG A 132 2.09 -27.47 12.51
CA ARG A 132 2.30 -28.80 13.09
C ARG A 132 3.67 -28.95 13.74
N ASP A 133 4.72 -28.42 13.12
CA ASP A 133 6.07 -28.42 13.67
C ASP A 133 6.14 -27.64 15.00
N ALA A 134 5.30 -26.63 15.13
CA ALA A 134 5.13 -25.88 16.38
C ALA A 134 4.20 -26.57 17.40
N ASN A 135 3.80 -27.84 17.19
CA ASN A 135 2.86 -28.58 18.04
C ASN A 135 1.48 -27.94 18.23
N LEU A 136 1.05 -27.16 17.23
CA LEU A 136 -0.27 -26.54 17.21
C LEU A 136 -1.25 -27.49 16.51
N SER A 137 -2.10 -28.17 17.28
CA SER A 137 -3.01 -29.20 16.75
C SER A 137 -4.40 -28.67 16.40
N ASN A 138 -4.80 -27.54 17.01
CA ASN A 138 -6.11 -26.94 16.73
C ASN A 138 -6.01 -25.95 15.58
N ILE A 139 -6.16 -26.45 14.33
CA ILE A 139 -6.00 -25.66 13.13
C ILE A 139 -7.34 -25.54 12.41
N VAL A 140 -7.73 -24.32 12.12
CA VAL A 140 -8.92 -23.98 11.35
C VAL A 140 -8.50 -23.31 10.03
N PHE A 141 -9.08 -23.75 8.93
CA PHE A 141 -8.86 -23.17 7.61
C PHE A 141 -10.02 -22.27 7.23
N SER A 142 -9.69 -21.09 6.79
CA SER A 142 -10.62 -20.15 6.16
C SER A 142 -10.10 -19.79 4.76
N SER A 143 -10.96 -19.89 3.76
CA SER A 143 -10.66 -19.43 2.42
C SER A 143 -11.44 -18.16 2.16
N GLN A 144 -10.73 -17.08 1.88
CA GLN A 144 -11.34 -15.81 1.52
C GLN A 144 -11.36 -15.65 0.01
N THR A 145 -12.56 -15.66 -0.55
CA THR A 145 -12.76 -15.22 -1.92
C THR A 145 -12.79 -13.70 -1.91
N THR A 146 -11.79 -13.06 -2.49
CA THR A 146 -11.83 -11.61 -2.71
C THR A 146 -12.99 -11.32 -3.66
N LYS A 147 -14.12 -10.91 -3.12
CA LYS A 147 -15.26 -10.47 -3.90
C LYS A 147 -14.83 -9.19 -4.63
N LYS A 148 -14.84 -9.27 -5.95
CA LYS A 148 -14.51 -8.17 -6.86
C LYS A 148 -15.56 -7.08 -6.78
#